data_8b9100d31ffa9fb26d4508b76a802d1f
#
_entry.id   8b9100d31ffa9fb26d4508b76a802d1f
#
_cell.length_a   1.000
_cell.length_b   1.000
_cell.length_c   1.000
_cell.angle_alpha   90.00
_cell.angle_beta   90.00
_cell.angle_gamma   90.00
#
_symmetry.space_group_name_H-M   'P 1'
#
loop_
_entity.id
_entity.type
_entity.pdbx_description
1 polymer ?
#
loop_
_entity_poly.entity_id
_entity_poly.type
_entity_poly.pdbx_seq_one_letter_code
_entity_poly.pdbx_strand_id
1 'polypeptide(L)'
;MAGASLQHNRITANLLSFIAPALRDRGCEAFGSDFRIQTPGGLFTYPDLSVVRGATLLIQARPDTLTNPIVLVEVFSDATREYDRGQKFTLYKEIPAFREYVLVEQEQVLVETFRWAASGSWEPRTCENLDAAILLESVNVSIPLRDIYRLVFD
;
A
#
# COMPACT_ATOMS: atom_id res chain seq x y z
N MET A 1 -12.21 2.40 -17.67
CA MET A 1 -12.00 1.61 -16.44
C MET A 1 -13.22 1.70 -15.54
N ALA A 2 -13.71 0.58 -15.07
CA ALA A 2 -14.80 0.59 -14.10
C ALA A 2 -14.32 1.21 -12.77
N GLY A 3 -15.20 1.95 -12.09
CA GLY A 3 -14.92 2.47 -10.78
C GLY A 3 -14.85 1.36 -9.74
N ALA A 4 -14.27 1.67 -8.59
CA ALA A 4 -14.23 0.76 -7.45
C ALA A 4 -15.51 0.84 -6.63
N SER A 5 -15.72 -0.15 -5.72
CA SER A 5 -16.85 -0.19 -4.82
C SER A 5 -16.84 0.98 -3.84
N LEU A 6 -17.96 1.19 -3.16
CA LEU A 6 -18.04 2.17 -2.08
C LEU A 6 -17.06 1.82 -0.95
N GLN A 7 -17.00 0.53 -0.57
CA GLN A 7 -16.07 0.08 0.47
C GLN A 7 -14.63 0.35 0.10
N HIS A 8 -14.25 0.04 -1.14
CA HIS A 8 -12.90 0.33 -1.65
C HIS A 8 -12.57 1.83 -1.53
N ASN A 9 -13.49 2.68 -1.97
CA ASN A 9 -13.31 4.13 -1.90
C ASN A 9 -13.20 4.63 -0.46
N ARG A 10 -14.01 4.10 0.45
CA ARG A 10 -13.94 4.48 1.87
C ARG A 10 -12.61 4.06 2.50
N ILE A 11 -12.16 2.85 2.22
CA ILE A 11 -10.89 2.34 2.75
C ILE A 11 -9.71 3.19 2.23
N THR A 12 -9.67 3.45 0.94
CA THR A 12 -8.57 4.24 0.36
C THR A 12 -8.55 5.66 0.90
N ALA A 13 -9.72 6.29 1.04
CA ALA A 13 -9.83 7.62 1.64
C ALA A 13 -9.37 7.64 3.11
N ASN A 14 -9.79 6.63 3.88
CA ASN A 14 -9.39 6.49 5.28
C ASN A 14 -7.87 6.32 5.41
N LEU A 15 -7.29 5.46 4.60
CA LEU A 15 -5.85 5.21 4.60
C LEU A 15 -5.07 6.47 4.27
N LEU A 16 -5.41 7.14 3.19
CA LEU A 16 -4.69 8.34 2.76
C LEU A 16 -4.84 9.47 3.77
N SER A 17 -6.04 9.65 4.33
CA SER A 17 -6.31 10.68 5.36
C SER A 17 -5.51 10.44 6.63
N PHE A 18 -5.24 9.18 6.99
CA PHE A 18 -4.43 8.84 8.15
C PHE A 18 -2.93 8.94 7.85
N ILE A 19 -2.49 8.34 6.75
CA ILE A 19 -1.06 8.19 6.46
C ILE A 19 -0.43 9.52 6.05
N ALA A 20 -1.06 10.30 5.17
CA ALA A 20 -0.45 11.51 4.64
C ALA A 20 -0.06 12.52 5.73
N PRO A 21 -0.94 12.87 6.68
CA PRO A 21 -0.53 13.76 7.78
C PRO A 21 0.55 13.17 8.67
N ALA A 22 0.52 11.86 8.92
CA ALA A 22 1.48 11.20 9.79
C ALA A 22 2.90 11.21 9.21
N LEU A 23 3.05 11.35 7.89
CA LEU A 23 4.34 11.32 7.22
C LEU A 23 5.00 12.71 7.07
N ARG A 24 4.25 13.80 7.28
CA ARG A 24 4.71 15.16 6.96
C ARG A 24 6.04 15.54 7.59
N ASP A 25 6.26 15.13 8.84
CA ASP A 25 7.48 15.48 9.57
C ASP A 25 8.53 14.37 9.56
N ARG A 26 8.38 13.38 8.67
CA ARG A 26 9.23 12.18 8.65
C ARG A 26 10.04 12.05 7.35
N GLY A 27 10.02 13.08 6.51
CA GLY A 27 10.69 13.02 5.21
C GLY A 27 10.09 12.01 4.25
N CYS A 28 8.79 11.73 4.41
CA CYS A 28 8.04 10.78 3.60
C CYS A 28 6.81 11.45 2.99
N GLU A 29 6.32 10.87 1.90
CA GLU A 29 5.15 11.37 1.19
C GLU A 29 4.28 10.21 0.72
N ALA A 30 2.95 10.37 0.84
CA ALA A 30 1.98 9.37 0.37
C ALA A 30 1.24 9.89 -0.85
N PHE A 31 0.96 8.99 -1.78
CA PHE A 31 0.22 9.27 -3.01
C PHE A 31 -0.96 8.30 -3.15
N GLY A 32 -2.04 8.79 -3.76
CA GLY A 32 -3.24 8.01 -4.03
C GLY A 32 -3.15 7.19 -5.32
N SER A 33 -4.29 6.76 -5.81
CA SER A 33 -4.39 5.76 -6.90
C SER A 33 -4.09 6.29 -8.30
N ASP A 34 -3.89 7.57 -8.48
CA ASP A 34 -3.61 8.16 -9.79
C ASP A 34 -2.12 8.22 -10.13
N PHE A 35 -1.26 7.70 -9.26
CA PHE A 35 0.18 7.76 -9.49
C PHE A 35 0.67 6.40 -9.99
N ARG A 36 1.12 6.39 -11.24
CA ARG A 36 1.64 5.19 -11.88
C ARG A 36 3.02 4.84 -11.34
N ILE A 37 3.25 3.56 -11.13
CA ILE A 37 4.59 3.04 -10.88
C ILE A 37 5.01 2.12 -12.04
N GLN A 38 6.31 1.93 -12.18
CA GLN A 38 6.87 0.92 -13.06
C GLN A 38 7.79 0.00 -12.26
N THR A 39 7.61 -1.30 -12.44
CA THR A 39 8.56 -2.29 -11.88
C THR A 39 9.74 -2.49 -12.83
N PRO A 40 10.91 -2.94 -12.34
CA PRO A 40 12.03 -3.28 -13.22
C PRO A 40 11.68 -4.31 -14.30
N GLY A 41 10.75 -5.20 -14.02
CA GLY A 41 10.26 -6.17 -14.99
C GLY A 41 9.32 -5.60 -16.05
N GLY A 42 9.03 -4.30 -16.01
CA GLY A 42 8.25 -3.63 -17.04
C GLY A 42 6.74 -3.53 -16.78
N LEU A 43 6.24 -3.92 -15.61
CA LEU A 43 4.84 -3.72 -15.25
C LEU A 43 4.58 -2.25 -14.96
N PHE A 44 3.59 -1.68 -15.63
CA PHE A 44 3.02 -0.37 -15.30
C PHE A 44 1.72 -0.60 -14.55
N THR A 45 1.58 0.00 -13.38
CA THR A 45 0.37 -0.18 -12.57
C THR A 45 0.12 1.04 -11.69
N TYR A 46 -1.11 1.13 -11.17
CA TYR A 46 -1.59 2.21 -10.30
C TYR A 46 -1.97 1.60 -8.94
N PRO A 47 -1.03 1.53 -7.97
CA PRO A 47 -1.38 1.06 -6.63
C PRO A 47 -2.45 1.96 -6.01
N ASP A 48 -3.27 1.41 -5.12
CA ASP A 48 -4.27 2.22 -4.42
C ASP A 48 -3.62 3.30 -3.57
N LEU A 49 -2.44 3.00 -3.03
CA LEU A 49 -1.66 3.98 -2.29
C LEU A 49 -0.18 3.61 -2.38
N SER A 50 0.68 4.62 -2.49
CA SER A 50 2.13 4.44 -2.47
C SER A 50 2.77 5.45 -1.52
N VAL A 51 3.88 5.04 -0.89
CA VAL A 51 4.65 5.89 0.02
C VAL A 51 6.09 5.94 -0.46
N VAL A 52 6.65 7.13 -0.45
CA VAL A 52 8.06 7.39 -0.77
C VAL A 52 8.76 7.95 0.46
N ARG A 53 9.95 7.47 0.75
CA ARG A 53 10.83 8.05 1.75
C ARG A 53 11.98 8.78 1.06
N GLY A 54 12.20 10.05 1.44
CA GLY A 54 13.21 10.89 0.80
C GLY A 54 12.73 11.45 -0.53
N ALA A 55 13.64 11.57 -1.48
CA ALA A 55 13.32 12.15 -2.78
C ALA A 55 12.39 11.25 -3.60
N THR A 56 11.41 11.86 -4.25
CA THR A 56 10.53 11.18 -5.20
C THR A 56 11.26 11.04 -6.53
N LEU A 57 11.53 9.80 -6.94
CA LEU A 57 12.28 9.51 -8.17
C LEU A 57 11.33 9.09 -9.29
N LEU A 58 11.38 9.83 -10.37
CA LEU A 58 10.51 9.62 -11.53
C LEU A 58 11.32 9.11 -12.72
N ILE A 59 10.63 8.45 -13.65
CA ILE A 59 11.25 8.10 -14.92
C ILE A 59 11.41 9.41 -15.73
N GLN A 60 12.63 9.70 -16.17
CA GLN A 60 12.93 10.95 -16.87
C GLN A 60 12.09 11.14 -18.12
N ALA A 61 11.88 10.09 -18.92
CA ALA A 61 11.06 10.13 -20.12
C ALA A 61 9.55 10.10 -19.84
N ARG A 62 9.16 9.75 -18.61
CA ARG A 62 7.77 9.64 -18.17
C ARG A 62 7.64 10.18 -16.74
N PRO A 63 7.60 11.52 -16.58
CA PRO A 63 7.64 12.13 -15.24
C PRO A 63 6.39 11.90 -14.40
N ASP A 64 5.39 11.23 -14.95
CA ASP A 64 4.20 10.77 -14.24
C ASP A 64 4.35 9.36 -13.67
N THR A 65 5.55 8.77 -13.70
CA THR A 65 5.81 7.39 -13.29
C THR A 65 6.86 7.34 -12.20
N LEU A 66 6.46 6.82 -11.04
CA LEU A 66 7.30 6.68 -9.84
C LEU A 66 8.13 5.40 -9.92
N THR A 67 9.38 5.46 -9.46
CA THR A 67 10.29 4.30 -9.47
C THR A 67 10.70 3.81 -8.09
N ASN A 68 10.49 4.57 -7.02
CA ASN A 68 11.02 4.25 -5.69
C ASN A 68 10.01 4.23 -4.55
N PRO A 69 8.85 3.56 -4.69
CA PRO A 69 7.95 3.42 -3.56
C PRO A 69 8.61 2.52 -2.50
N ILE A 70 8.50 2.89 -1.23
CA ILE A 70 8.96 2.08 -0.11
C ILE A 70 7.83 1.23 0.47
N VAL A 71 6.59 1.74 0.44
CA VAL A 71 5.37 1.03 0.85
C VAL A 71 4.37 1.08 -0.29
N LEU A 72 3.75 -0.05 -0.57
CA LEU A 72 2.63 -0.15 -1.51
C LEU A 72 1.42 -0.75 -0.80
N VAL A 73 0.26 -0.18 -1.06
CA VAL A 73 -1.00 -0.63 -0.49
C VAL A 73 -1.98 -0.95 -1.60
N GLU A 74 -2.59 -2.12 -1.52
CA GLU A 74 -3.67 -2.53 -2.41
C GLU A 74 -4.90 -2.89 -1.59
N VAL A 75 -6.05 -2.37 -1.97
CA VAL A 75 -7.34 -2.76 -1.41
C VAL A 75 -7.94 -3.79 -2.36
N PHE A 76 -8.22 -4.98 -1.85
CA PHE A 76 -8.61 -6.11 -2.69
C PHE A 76 -10.00 -6.64 -2.36
N SER A 77 -10.58 -7.36 -3.33
CA SER A 77 -11.78 -8.17 -3.21
C SER A 77 -11.43 -9.63 -3.43
N ASP A 78 -12.39 -10.54 -3.23
CA ASP A 78 -12.18 -11.96 -3.56
C ASP A 78 -11.73 -12.15 -5.00
N ALA A 79 -12.22 -11.31 -5.93
CA ALA A 79 -11.90 -11.42 -7.36
C ALA A 79 -10.42 -11.11 -7.66
N THR A 80 -9.76 -10.24 -6.86
CA THR A 80 -8.38 -9.80 -7.12
C THR A 80 -7.36 -10.38 -6.15
N ARG A 81 -7.82 -11.10 -5.12
CA ARG A 81 -6.97 -11.60 -4.02
C ARG A 81 -5.75 -12.36 -4.51
N GLU A 82 -5.93 -13.35 -5.38
CA GLU A 82 -4.83 -14.21 -5.82
C GLU A 82 -3.79 -13.43 -6.61
N TYR A 83 -4.23 -12.53 -7.48
CA TYR A 83 -3.33 -11.71 -8.27
C TYR A 83 -2.54 -10.75 -7.37
N ASP A 84 -3.21 -10.07 -6.45
CA ASP A 84 -2.57 -9.09 -5.56
C ASP A 84 -1.57 -9.75 -4.60
N ARG A 85 -1.88 -10.93 -4.07
CA ARG A 85 -0.98 -11.68 -3.19
C ARG A 85 0.14 -12.40 -3.92
N GLY A 86 -0.08 -12.79 -5.16
CA GLY A 86 0.84 -13.62 -5.92
C GLY A 86 1.65 -12.86 -6.94
N GLN A 87 1.20 -12.83 -8.18
CA GLN A 87 1.98 -12.30 -9.31
C GLN A 87 2.35 -10.83 -9.13
N LYS A 88 1.41 -10.00 -8.69
CA LYS A 88 1.66 -8.58 -8.49
C LYS A 88 2.73 -8.34 -7.43
N PHE A 89 2.64 -9.06 -6.31
CA PHE A 89 3.64 -8.97 -5.25
C PHE A 89 5.03 -9.39 -5.75
N THR A 90 5.11 -10.46 -6.53
CA THR A 90 6.37 -10.92 -7.12
C THR A 90 7.03 -9.82 -7.96
N LEU A 91 6.24 -9.11 -8.75
CA LEU A 91 6.75 -8.00 -9.56
C LEU A 91 7.17 -6.80 -8.71
N TYR A 92 6.40 -6.48 -7.67
CA TYR A 92 6.74 -5.40 -6.75
C TYR A 92 8.04 -5.66 -5.99
N LYS A 93 8.33 -6.92 -5.65
CA LYS A 93 9.57 -7.30 -4.97
C LYS A 93 10.83 -6.94 -5.75
N GLU A 94 10.73 -6.76 -7.05
CA GLU A 94 11.85 -6.36 -7.90
C GLU A 94 12.24 -4.88 -7.73
N ILE A 95 11.35 -4.05 -7.17
CA ILE A 95 11.63 -2.63 -6.93
C ILE A 95 12.65 -2.49 -5.80
N PRO A 96 13.84 -1.90 -6.05
CA PRO A 96 14.90 -1.87 -5.03
C PRO A 96 14.52 -1.16 -3.73
N ALA A 97 13.70 -0.10 -3.80
CA ALA A 97 13.30 0.66 -2.63
C ALA A 97 12.17 -0.01 -1.80
N PHE A 98 11.46 -0.95 -2.39
CA PHE A 98 10.26 -1.55 -1.80
C PHE A 98 10.56 -2.37 -0.55
N ARG A 99 9.86 -2.09 0.56
CA ARG A 99 10.11 -2.71 1.87
C ARG A 99 8.86 -3.26 2.53
N GLU A 100 7.69 -2.72 2.24
CA GLU A 100 6.44 -3.16 2.88
C GLU A 100 5.28 -3.17 1.90
N TYR A 101 4.49 -4.24 1.96
CA TYR A 101 3.29 -4.41 1.16
C TYR A 101 2.10 -4.58 2.10
N VAL A 102 1.03 -3.84 1.86
CA VAL A 102 -0.18 -3.90 2.67
C VAL A 102 -1.35 -4.26 1.79
N LEU A 103 -2.04 -5.34 2.15
CA LEU A 103 -3.25 -5.80 1.48
C LEU A 103 -4.43 -5.62 2.42
N VAL A 104 -5.42 -4.85 2.02
CA VAL A 104 -6.60 -4.54 2.82
C VAL A 104 -7.82 -5.14 2.14
N GLU A 105 -8.51 -6.04 2.86
CA GLU A 105 -9.75 -6.66 2.36
C GLU A 105 -10.89 -5.65 2.44
N GLN A 106 -11.71 -5.57 1.39
CA GLN A 106 -12.82 -4.62 1.37
C GLN A 106 -14.14 -5.20 1.91
N GLU A 107 -14.27 -6.52 2.02
CA GLU A 107 -15.51 -7.18 2.39
C GLU A 107 -15.56 -7.65 3.85
N GLN A 108 -14.43 -7.64 4.53
CA GLN A 108 -14.31 -8.00 5.94
C GLN A 108 -13.10 -7.31 6.57
N VAL A 109 -13.05 -7.31 7.91
CA VAL A 109 -11.91 -6.77 8.65
C VAL A 109 -10.74 -7.75 8.53
N LEU A 110 -9.84 -7.47 7.62
CA LEU A 110 -8.66 -8.30 7.39
C LEU A 110 -7.59 -7.45 6.69
N VAL A 111 -6.44 -7.32 7.34
CA VAL A 111 -5.28 -6.65 6.76
C VAL A 111 -4.10 -7.60 6.82
N GLU A 112 -3.47 -7.83 5.67
CA GLU A 112 -2.24 -8.60 5.57
C GLU A 112 -1.10 -7.64 5.29
N THR A 113 0.01 -7.81 6.01
CA THR A 113 1.22 -7.02 5.76
C THR A 113 2.38 -7.95 5.48
N PHE A 114 3.25 -7.54 4.57
CA PHE A 114 4.48 -8.25 4.25
C PHE A 114 5.62 -7.26 4.37
N ARG A 115 6.63 -7.60 5.14
CA ARG A 115 7.77 -6.71 5.39
C ARG A 115 9.07 -7.41 5.04
N TRP A 116 9.94 -6.69 4.35
CA TRP A 116 11.31 -7.13 4.12
C TRP A 116 12.11 -7.00 5.41
N ALA A 117 12.51 -8.13 5.99
CA ALA A 117 13.20 -8.16 7.26
C ALA A 117 14.72 -8.13 7.10
N ALA A 118 15.42 -7.79 8.19
CA ALA A 118 16.88 -7.80 8.22
C ALA A 118 17.47 -9.19 7.93
N SER A 119 16.69 -10.25 8.14
CA SER A 119 17.07 -11.63 7.81
C SER A 119 17.16 -11.88 6.29
N GLY A 120 16.70 -10.96 5.46
CA GLY A 120 16.66 -11.13 4.01
C GLY A 120 15.45 -11.91 3.51
N SER A 121 14.35 -11.91 4.25
CA SER A 121 13.10 -12.57 3.85
C SER A 121 11.90 -11.67 4.09
N TRP A 122 10.81 -11.94 3.37
CA TRP A 122 9.54 -11.26 3.55
C TRP A 122 8.76 -11.93 4.68
N GLU A 123 8.42 -11.14 5.71
CA GLU A 123 7.68 -11.63 6.88
C GLU A 123 6.21 -11.26 6.76
N PRO A 124 5.30 -12.25 6.69
CA PRO A 124 3.86 -11.98 6.65
C PRO A 124 3.28 -11.78 8.04
N ARG A 125 2.28 -10.92 8.13
CA ARG A 125 1.44 -10.76 9.32
C ARG A 125 0.01 -10.56 8.87
N THR A 126 -0.94 -11.06 9.69
CA THR A 126 -2.36 -10.91 9.45
C THR A 126 -3.01 -10.27 10.66
N CYS A 127 -3.90 -9.31 10.42
CA CYS A 127 -4.60 -8.59 11.47
C CYS A 127 -6.09 -8.56 11.14
N GLU A 128 -6.91 -9.10 12.06
CA GLU A 128 -8.37 -9.22 11.89
C GLU A 128 -9.16 -8.51 12.98
N ASN A 129 -8.48 -7.88 13.93
CA ASN A 129 -9.10 -7.27 15.10
C ASN A 129 -9.14 -5.75 14.95
N LEU A 130 -10.34 -5.15 15.03
CA LEU A 130 -10.52 -3.70 14.99
C LEU A 130 -9.77 -2.97 16.10
N ASP A 131 -9.49 -3.62 17.22
CA ASP A 131 -8.75 -3.02 18.33
C ASP A 131 -7.23 -3.07 18.14
N ALA A 132 -6.77 -3.73 17.09
CA ALA A 132 -5.35 -3.82 16.76
C ALA A 132 -4.94 -2.72 15.77
N ALA A 133 -3.64 -2.63 15.53
CA ALA A 133 -3.06 -1.70 14.56
C ALA A 133 -2.01 -2.41 13.73
N ILE A 134 -1.79 -1.96 12.52
CA ILE A 134 -0.65 -2.37 11.70
C ILE A 134 0.47 -1.35 11.88
N LEU A 135 1.71 -1.83 11.90
CA LEU A 135 2.89 -0.98 11.97
C LEU A 135 3.63 -1.01 10.63
N LEU A 136 3.76 0.15 10.01
CA LEU A 136 4.64 0.34 8.85
C LEU A 136 6.01 0.76 9.37
N GLU A 137 6.90 -0.22 9.58
CA GLU A 137 8.20 0.04 10.20
C GLU A 137 9.09 0.93 9.35
N SER A 138 9.07 0.75 8.04
CA SER A 138 9.94 1.51 7.15
C SER A 138 9.71 3.02 7.21
N VAL A 139 8.53 3.45 7.63
CA VAL A 139 8.15 4.86 7.76
C VAL A 139 7.68 5.21 9.17
N ASN A 140 7.72 4.25 10.10
CA ASN A 140 7.36 4.42 11.51
C ASN A 140 5.97 5.00 11.73
N VAL A 141 4.97 4.41 11.07
CA VAL A 141 3.57 4.80 11.20
C VAL A 141 2.76 3.60 11.67
N SER A 142 1.99 3.76 12.75
CA SER A 142 1.05 2.77 13.25
C SER A 142 -0.36 3.20 12.87
N ILE A 143 -1.10 2.29 12.22
CA ILE A 143 -2.44 2.60 11.71
C ILE A 143 -3.44 1.67 12.39
N PRO A 144 -4.32 2.22 13.25
CA PRO A 144 -5.38 1.40 13.85
C PRO A 144 -6.34 0.87 12.79
N LEU A 145 -6.75 -0.39 12.93
CA LEU A 145 -7.74 -0.95 11.99
C LEU A 145 -9.06 -0.21 12.04
N ARG A 146 -9.44 0.35 13.19
CA ARG A 146 -10.65 1.17 13.30
C ARG A 146 -10.62 2.39 12.37
N ASP A 147 -9.45 2.97 12.17
CA ASP A 147 -9.30 4.09 11.24
C ASP A 147 -9.36 3.63 9.78
N ILE A 148 -8.78 2.46 9.47
CA ILE A 148 -8.86 1.90 8.12
C ILE A 148 -10.30 1.62 7.72
N TYR A 149 -11.06 1.00 8.61
CA TYR A 149 -12.41 0.51 8.34
C TYR A 149 -13.52 1.46 8.80
N ARG A 150 -13.18 2.70 9.14
CA ARG A 150 -14.18 3.68 9.56
C ARG A 150 -15.27 3.85 8.50
N LEU A 151 -16.53 3.67 8.91
CA LEU A 151 -17.72 3.80 8.06
C LEU A 151 -17.80 2.78 6.91
N VAL A 152 -16.96 1.73 6.93
CA VAL A 152 -16.93 0.77 5.81
C VAL A 152 -18.06 -0.25 5.90
N PHE A 153 -18.37 -0.75 7.13
CA PHE A 153 -19.31 -1.84 7.33
C PHE A 153 -20.58 -1.44 8.09
N ASP A 154 -20.86 -0.18 8.24
CA ASP A 154 -22.08 0.27 8.94
C ASP A 154 -23.09 0.95 8.00
#